data_5e96bc17bfb6e030bba5f7c32eff20d7
#
_entry.id   5e96bc17bfb6e030bba5f7c32eff20d7
#
_cell.length_a   1.000
_cell.length_b   1.000
_cell.length_c   1.000
_cell.angle_alpha   90.00
_cell.angle_beta   90.00
_cell.angle_gamma   90.00
#
_symmetry.space_group_name_H-M   'P 1'
#
loop_
_entity.id
_entity.type
_entity.pdbx_description
1 polymer ?
#
loop_
_entity_poly.entity_id
_entity_poly.type
_entity_poly.pdbx_seq_one_letter_code
_entity_poly.pdbx_strand_id
1 'polypeptide(L)' 'VNGMSKDVVRSRFGAPAQTHAPVGEPPITRWDYEQWSVYFEYDLVLFTVLKKGHVIDKN' A
#
# COMPACT_ATOMS: atom_id res chain seq x y z
N VAL A 1 4.74 -9.71 -2.14
CA VAL A 1 4.04 -9.40 -0.91
C VAL A 1 2.58 -9.77 -0.93
N ASN A 2 2.07 -10.30 -2.04
CA ASN A 2 0.68 -10.71 -2.08
C ASN A 2 0.40 -11.75 -1.01
N GLY A 3 -0.72 -11.62 -0.36
CA GLY A 3 -1.10 -12.56 0.67
C GLY A 3 -0.66 -12.19 2.07
N MET A 4 0.16 -11.17 2.22
CA MET A 4 0.56 -10.73 3.54
C MET A 4 -0.58 -9.98 4.20
N SER A 5 -0.70 -10.10 5.53
CA SER A 5 -1.67 -9.31 6.26
C SER A 5 -1.10 -7.93 6.53
N LYS A 6 -1.96 -7.01 6.95
CA LYS A 6 -1.52 -5.67 7.33
C LYS A 6 -0.46 -5.72 8.42
N ASP A 7 -0.63 -6.62 9.38
CA ASP A 7 0.33 -6.73 10.47
C ASP A 7 1.69 -7.14 9.97
N VAL A 8 1.75 -8.04 9.02
CA VAL A 8 3.02 -8.49 8.46
C VAL A 8 3.68 -7.38 7.66
N VAL A 9 2.89 -6.64 6.90
CA VAL A 9 3.42 -5.53 6.13
C VAL A 9 4.02 -4.48 7.07
N ARG A 10 3.29 -4.15 8.12
CA ARG A 10 3.78 -3.17 9.07
C ARG A 10 5.05 -3.66 9.76
N SER A 11 5.10 -4.94 10.06
CA SER A 11 6.26 -5.52 10.72
C SER A 11 7.50 -5.47 9.83
N ARG A 12 7.30 -5.69 8.55
CA ARG A 12 8.43 -5.72 7.63
C ARG A 12 8.88 -4.35 7.17
N PHE A 13 7.93 -3.46 6.90
CA PHE A 13 8.24 -2.18 6.29
C PHE A 13 8.01 -0.99 7.20
N GLY A 14 7.49 -1.22 8.38
CA GLY A 14 7.22 -0.14 9.32
C GLY A 14 5.87 0.51 9.04
N ALA A 15 5.58 1.56 9.78
CA ALA A 15 4.33 2.28 9.60
C ALA A 15 4.38 3.06 8.30
N PRO A 16 3.29 3.10 7.56
CA PRO A 16 3.27 3.87 6.32
C PRO A 16 3.26 5.36 6.61
N ALA A 17 3.65 6.14 5.62
CA ALA A 17 3.64 7.58 5.74
C ALA A 17 2.20 8.08 5.84
N GLN A 18 1.27 7.40 5.18
CA GLN A 18 -0.11 7.81 5.19
C GLN A 18 -1.01 6.60 5.00
N THR A 19 -2.15 6.58 5.70
CA THR A 19 -3.13 5.53 5.51
C THR A 19 -4.42 6.16 5.04
N HIS A 20 -5.19 5.40 4.28
CA HIS A 20 -6.49 5.85 3.78
C HIS A 20 -7.56 4.90 4.27
N ALA A 21 -8.73 5.43 4.56
CA ALA A 21 -9.83 4.60 5.03
C ALA A 21 -10.27 3.64 3.94
N PRO A 22 -10.80 2.49 4.33
CA PRO A 22 -11.28 1.52 3.33
C PRO A 22 -12.42 2.08 2.51
N VAL A 23 -12.42 1.74 1.24
CA VAL A 23 -13.43 2.22 0.30
C VAL A 23 -13.96 1.05 -0.50
N GLY A 24 -15.25 1.04 -0.72
CA GLY A 24 -15.86 0.09 -1.64
C GLY A 24 -16.26 -1.23 -1.01
N GLU A 25 -16.74 -2.11 -1.88
CA GLU A 25 -17.22 -3.42 -1.51
C GLU A 25 -16.70 -4.41 -2.52
N PRO A 26 -15.70 -5.23 -2.22
CA PRO A 26 -15.09 -5.35 -0.90
C PRO A 26 -14.26 -4.12 -0.53
N PRO A 27 -14.03 -3.90 0.74
CA PRO A 27 -13.29 -2.71 1.18
C PRO A 27 -11.84 -2.81 0.78
N ILE A 28 -11.36 -1.76 0.13
CA ILE A 28 -9.97 -1.67 -0.28
C ILE A 28 -9.31 -0.55 0.52
N THR A 29 -8.24 -0.88 1.20
CA THR A 29 -7.49 0.07 2.01
C THR A 29 -6.15 0.35 1.34
N ARG A 30 -5.73 1.61 1.32
CA ARG A 30 -4.45 1.97 0.74
C ARG A 30 -3.53 2.52 1.81
N TRP A 31 -2.30 2.03 1.82
CA TRP A 31 -1.23 2.55 2.67
C TRP A 31 -0.15 3.10 1.75
N ASP A 32 0.25 4.35 1.99
CA ASP A 32 1.28 4.99 1.19
C ASP A 32 2.60 4.98 1.92
N TYR A 33 3.59 4.34 1.33
CA TYR A 33 4.97 4.44 1.78
C TYR A 33 5.68 5.44 0.89
N GLU A 34 6.92 5.69 1.17
CA GLU A 34 7.63 6.73 0.44
C GLU A 34 7.79 6.41 -1.03
N GLN A 35 8.08 5.16 -1.35
CA GLN A 35 8.36 4.76 -2.71
C GLN A 35 7.28 3.94 -3.38
N TRP A 36 6.29 3.49 -2.62
CA TRP A 36 5.22 2.67 -3.17
C TRP A 36 3.95 2.78 -2.34
N SER A 37 2.88 2.27 -2.90
CA SER A 37 1.60 2.16 -2.18
C SER A 37 1.20 0.71 -2.13
N VAL A 38 0.58 0.30 -1.03
CA VAL A 38 0.10 -1.06 -0.86
C VAL A 38 -1.41 -1.01 -0.75
N TYR A 39 -2.07 -1.86 -1.51
CA TYR A 39 -3.52 -1.95 -1.48
C TYR A 39 -3.93 -3.26 -0.83
N PHE A 40 -4.84 -3.17 0.13
CA PHE A 40 -5.34 -4.33 0.86
C PHE A 40 -6.80 -4.55 0.53
N GLU A 41 -7.18 -5.81 0.39
CA GLU A 41 -8.58 -6.18 0.34
C GLU A 41 -8.85 -6.82 1.70
N TYR A 42 -9.69 -6.21 2.50
CA TYR A 42 -9.87 -6.56 3.90
C TYR A 42 -8.51 -6.40 4.59
N ASP A 43 -7.91 -7.49 5.00
CA ASP A 43 -6.66 -7.43 5.75
C ASP A 43 -5.46 -7.96 4.98
N LEU A 44 -5.66 -8.34 3.72
CA LEU A 44 -4.60 -8.99 2.96
C LEU A 44 -4.16 -8.13 1.78
N VAL A 45 -2.88 -8.16 1.50
CA VAL A 45 -2.33 -7.41 0.38
C VAL A 45 -2.91 -7.93 -0.92
N LEU A 46 -3.49 -7.02 -1.69
CA LEU A 46 -4.02 -7.33 -2.98
C LEU A 46 -2.95 -7.09 -4.04
N PHE A 47 -2.32 -5.93 -4.00
CA PHE A 47 -1.21 -5.62 -4.89
C PHE A 47 -0.49 -4.37 -4.38
N THR A 48 0.69 -4.11 -4.95
CA THR A 48 1.46 -2.92 -4.64
C THR A 48 1.71 -2.14 -5.92
N VAL A 49 1.86 -0.83 -5.78
CA VAL A 49 2.11 0.03 -6.92
C VAL A 49 3.28 0.94 -6.61
N LEU A 50 4.27 0.95 -7.48
CA LEU A 50 5.39 1.84 -7.31
C LEU A 50 5.01 3.26 -7.69
N LYS A 51 5.53 4.21 -6.95
CA LYS A 51 5.26 5.61 -7.24
C LYS A 51 6.30 6.09 -8.22
N LYS A 52 6.12 5.69 -9.46
CA LYS A 52 7.10 6.02 -10.43
C LYS A 52 6.92 7.34 -11.10
N GLY A 53 5.83 7.96 -10.87
CA GLY A 53 5.60 9.24 -11.51
C GLY A 53 6.67 10.22 -11.20
N HIS A 54 7.15 10.23 -10.00
CA HIS A 54 8.12 11.20 -9.65
C HIS A 54 9.46 10.93 -10.28
N VAL A 55 9.64 9.81 -10.77
CA VAL A 55 10.87 9.46 -11.39
C VAL A 55 11.09 10.22 -12.63
N ILE A 56 10.04 10.50 -13.25
CA ILE A 56 10.14 11.09 -14.47
C ILE A 56 10.64 12.39 -14.41
N ASP A 57 10.65 12.77 -13.43
CA ASP A 57 11.10 13.99 -13.36
C ASP A 57 12.23 14.23 -14.02
N LYS A 58 12.47 13.76 -14.52
CA LYS A 58 13.17 13.84 -15.26
C LYS A 58 13.12 14.30 -16.20
N ASN A 59 12.70 14.46 -16.24
CA ASN A 59 12.62 14.78 -17.13
C ASN A 59 12.67 15.29 -17.57
#